data_80c46f82dd247c0908000369a600d4a5
#
_entry.id   80c46f82dd247c0908000369a600d4a5
#
_cell.length_a   1.000
_cell.length_b   1.000
_cell.length_c   1.000
_cell.angle_alpha   90.00
_cell.angle_beta   90.00
_cell.angle_gamma   90.00
#
_symmetry.space_group_name_H-M   'P 1'
#
loop_
_entity.id
_entity.type
_entity.pdbx_description
1 polymer ?
#
loop_
_entity_poly.entity_id
_entity_poly.type
_entity_poly.pdbx_seq_one_letter_code
_entity_poly.pdbx_strand_id
1 'polypeptide(L)'
;EASGSSNTTLDDLYQQENRIFAEHKDIWDKLFGLMNKNTADSNGNYADHLADTAESNKDSFTDDEFKTLTNDIETIRKIEEQIAEIEKETTESDNNGQNTNSEDASPFKNFSGQDFDGNSVDESLFSENAVTVINFWFTGCKPCVAELSKLNELNDAVRAMGGEVVGINTETFDGNESAIKEAASVLESQGAKYRNLSIDSSSDAGKYASNIMA
;
A
#
# COMPACT_ATOMS: atom_id res chain seq x y z
N GLU A 1 22.65 24.48 25.66
CA GLU A 1 21.51 24.45 24.76
C GLU A 1 21.52 23.11 24.05
N ALA A 2 20.66 22.20 24.49
CA ALA A 2 20.54 20.87 23.90
C ALA A 2 19.63 20.99 22.68
N SER A 3 20.19 20.88 21.49
CA SER A 3 19.47 20.66 20.25
C SER A 3 18.84 19.28 20.30
N GLY A 4 17.54 19.23 20.60
CA GLY A 4 16.75 18.00 20.50
C GLY A 4 16.52 17.68 19.04
N SER A 5 17.30 16.76 18.49
CA SER A 5 16.98 16.07 17.26
C SER A 5 15.79 15.15 17.59
N SER A 6 14.57 15.57 17.27
CA SER A 6 13.42 14.68 17.26
C SER A 6 13.67 13.67 16.14
N ASN A 7 13.84 12.41 16.53
CA ASN A 7 13.98 11.30 15.59
C ASN A 7 12.61 11.13 14.90
N THR A 8 12.42 11.74 13.73
CA THR A 8 11.20 11.60 12.92
C THR A 8 11.11 10.15 12.47
N THR A 9 10.03 9.47 12.77
CA THR A 9 9.80 8.08 12.39
C THR A 9 9.16 8.01 11.01
N LEU A 10 9.24 6.85 10.35
CA LEU A 10 8.52 6.59 9.09
C LEU A 10 7.01 6.86 9.26
N ASP A 11 6.43 6.44 10.39
CA ASP A 11 5.02 6.67 10.69
C ASP A 11 4.67 8.17 10.77
N ASP A 12 5.54 8.97 11.40
CA ASP A 12 5.37 10.43 11.45
C ASP A 12 5.36 11.06 10.04
N LEU A 13 6.20 10.56 9.14
CA LEU A 13 6.30 11.04 7.76
C LEU A 13 5.06 10.66 6.94
N TYR A 14 4.61 9.42 7.01
CA TYR A 14 3.37 9.00 6.36
C TYR A 14 2.13 9.74 6.90
N GLN A 15 2.09 10.03 8.19
CA GLN A 15 1.01 10.84 8.77
C GLN A 15 1.07 12.30 8.29
N GLN A 16 2.25 12.86 8.04
CA GLN A 16 2.40 14.20 7.48
C GLN A 16 1.86 14.25 6.06
N GLU A 17 2.21 13.27 5.23
CA GLU A 17 1.71 13.15 3.85
C GLU A 17 0.18 13.03 3.83
N ASN A 18 -0.40 12.14 4.64
CA ASN A 18 -1.84 11.98 4.76
C ASN A 18 -2.55 13.27 5.19
N ARG A 19 -1.94 14.09 6.06
CA ARG A 19 -2.49 15.39 6.45
C ARG A 19 -2.55 16.37 5.29
N ILE A 20 -1.54 16.40 4.42
CA ILE A 20 -1.52 17.27 3.24
C ILE A 20 -2.70 16.95 2.32
N PHE A 21 -2.95 15.67 2.03
CA PHE A 21 -4.09 15.23 1.25
C PHE A 21 -5.43 15.57 1.91
N ALA A 22 -5.52 15.44 3.23
CA ALA A 22 -6.75 15.75 3.97
C ALA A 22 -7.04 17.25 4.07
N GLU A 23 -6.01 18.07 4.23
CA GLU A 23 -6.14 19.53 4.40
C GLU A 23 -6.66 20.22 3.12
N HIS A 24 -6.19 19.77 1.96
CA HIS A 24 -6.60 20.30 0.65
C HIS A 24 -7.35 19.28 -0.20
N LYS A 25 -8.19 18.48 0.44
CA LYS A 25 -8.89 17.34 -0.16
C LYS A 25 -9.55 17.65 -1.51
N ASP A 26 -10.26 18.78 -1.62
CA ASP A 26 -10.99 19.13 -2.84
C ASP A 26 -10.05 19.37 -4.03
N ILE A 27 -8.86 19.94 -3.77
CA ILE A 27 -7.83 20.16 -4.79
C ILE A 27 -7.20 18.84 -5.21
N TRP A 28 -6.91 17.97 -4.24
CA TRP A 28 -6.35 16.64 -4.47
C TRP A 28 -7.33 15.71 -5.19
N ASP A 29 -8.60 15.68 -4.79
CA ASP A 29 -9.64 14.91 -5.50
C ASP A 29 -9.74 15.32 -6.98
N LYS A 30 -9.58 16.62 -7.26
CA LYS A 30 -9.58 17.16 -8.61
C LYS A 30 -8.35 16.70 -9.41
N LEU A 31 -7.14 16.72 -8.81
CA LEU A 31 -5.92 16.23 -9.44
C LEU A 31 -6.03 14.71 -9.71
N PHE A 32 -6.42 13.93 -8.73
CA PHE A 32 -6.58 12.48 -8.88
C PHE A 32 -7.63 12.10 -9.93
N GLY A 33 -8.69 12.90 -10.06
CA GLY A 33 -9.67 12.74 -11.14
C GLY A 33 -9.13 13.00 -12.54
N LEU A 34 -8.03 13.75 -12.66
CA LEU A 34 -7.35 14.06 -13.92
C LEU A 34 -6.21 13.08 -14.24
N MET A 35 -5.73 12.31 -13.26
CA MET A 35 -4.72 11.28 -13.47
C MET A 35 -5.25 10.18 -14.38
N ASN A 36 -4.63 10.03 -15.54
CA ASN A 36 -4.95 8.93 -16.47
C ASN A 36 -4.48 7.60 -15.87
N LYS A 37 -5.34 6.59 -15.89
CA LYS A 37 -5.02 5.22 -15.45
C LYS A 37 -3.88 4.55 -16.25
N ASN A 38 -3.39 5.21 -17.32
CA ASN A 38 -2.39 4.66 -18.23
C ASN A 38 -0.99 5.29 -18.10
N THR A 39 -0.72 6.11 -17.07
CA THR A 39 0.59 6.74 -16.90
C THR A 39 1.46 6.07 -15.82
N ALA A 40 1.39 4.75 -15.72
CA ALA A 40 2.26 3.95 -14.84
C ALA A 40 3.71 3.80 -15.38
N ASP A 41 4.10 4.57 -16.39
CA ASP A 41 5.43 4.52 -17.03
C ASP A 41 6.39 5.62 -16.56
N SER A 42 6.28 6.09 -15.31
CA SER A 42 7.30 7.00 -14.79
C SER A 42 8.30 6.21 -13.94
N ASN A 43 9.51 6.04 -14.45
CA ASN A 43 10.72 5.74 -13.66
C ASN A 43 11.07 6.91 -12.70
N GLY A 44 10.10 7.75 -12.40
CA GLY A 44 10.20 8.93 -11.55
C GLY A 44 9.60 8.68 -10.17
N ASN A 45 10.04 9.45 -9.22
CA ASN A 45 9.49 9.59 -7.90
C ASN A 45 7.98 9.97 -7.99
N TYR A 46 7.15 9.55 -7.06
CA TYR A 46 5.71 9.80 -7.05
C TYR A 46 5.37 11.30 -7.09
N ALA A 47 6.12 12.14 -6.34
CA ALA A 47 5.96 13.59 -6.37
C ALA A 47 6.23 14.19 -7.76
N ASP A 48 7.15 13.62 -8.55
CA ASP A 48 7.37 14.06 -9.94
C ASP A 48 6.16 13.77 -10.81
N HIS A 49 5.55 12.60 -10.66
CA HIS A 49 4.33 12.24 -11.38
C HIS A 49 3.15 13.16 -11.02
N LEU A 50 3.00 13.52 -9.74
CA LEU A 50 2.00 14.48 -9.29
C LEU A 50 2.24 15.87 -9.90
N ALA A 51 3.51 16.32 -9.94
CA ALA A 51 3.91 17.60 -10.52
C ALA A 51 3.62 17.66 -12.02
N ASP A 52 4.00 16.63 -12.78
CA ASP A 52 3.75 16.54 -14.20
C ASP A 52 2.25 16.52 -14.53
N THR A 53 1.46 15.81 -13.72
CA THR A 53 0.01 15.78 -13.87
C THR A 53 -0.61 17.15 -13.59
N ALA A 54 -0.16 17.84 -12.54
CA ALA A 54 -0.63 19.17 -12.18
C ALA A 54 -0.30 20.19 -13.27
N GLU A 55 0.94 20.21 -13.76
CA GLU A 55 1.36 21.15 -14.83
C GLU A 55 0.64 20.88 -16.15
N SER A 56 0.46 19.62 -16.52
CA SER A 56 -0.26 19.21 -17.73
C SER A 56 -1.73 19.61 -17.72
N ASN A 57 -2.31 19.80 -16.53
CA ASN A 57 -3.73 20.14 -16.34
C ASN A 57 -3.92 21.49 -15.64
N LYS A 58 -2.93 22.39 -15.72
CA LYS A 58 -2.93 23.67 -15.03
C LYS A 58 -4.19 24.50 -15.24
N ASP A 59 -4.72 24.52 -16.47
CA ASP A 59 -5.94 25.25 -16.82
C ASP A 59 -7.20 24.71 -16.10
N SER A 60 -7.12 23.56 -15.47
CA SER A 60 -8.20 22.98 -14.66
C SER A 60 -8.25 23.55 -13.23
N PHE A 61 -7.24 24.29 -12.80
CA PHE A 61 -7.10 24.87 -11.47
C PHE A 61 -7.16 26.38 -11.52
N THR A 62 -7.64 27.03 -10.46
CA THR A 62 -7.42 28.46 -10.25
C THR A 62 -5.96 28.72 -9.88
N ASP A 63 -5.50 29.97 -10.01
CA ASP A 63 -4.11 30.32 -9.64
C ASP A 63 -3.79 29.98 -8.17
N ASP A 64 -4.74 30.16 -7.27
CA ASP A 64 -4.59 29.84 -5.84
C ASP A 64 -4.56 28.33 -5.60
N GLU A 65 -5.47 27.55 -6.24
CA GLU A 65 -5.46 26.09 -6.16
C GLU A 65 -4.15 25.50 -6.71
N PHE A 66 -3.70 25.97 -7.87
CA PHE A 66 -2.47 25.50 -8.49
C PHE A 66 -1.24 25.81 -7.63
N LYS A 67 -1.20 27.00 -7.02
CA LYS A 67 -0.13 27.36 -6.10
C LYS A 67 -0.13 26.49 -4.85
N THR A 68 -1.30 26.23 -4.27
CA THR A 68 -1.43 25.33 -3.11
C THR A 68 -0.94 23.93 -3.48
N LEU A 69 -1.43 23.38 -4.59
CA LEU A 69 -1.05 22.06 -5.09
C LEU A 69 0.46 21.94 -5.32
N THR A 70 1.09 22.96 -5.93
CA THR A 70 2.54 22.96 -6.16
C THR A 70 3.33 22.97 -4.84
N ASN A 71 2.88 23.72 -3.83
CA ASN A 71 3.52 23.72 -2.51
C ASN A 71 3.36 22.39 -1.79
N ASP A 72 2.19 21.77 -1.89
CA ASP A 72 1.91 20.46 -1.30
C ASP A 72 2.80 19.38 -1.95
N ILE A 73 2.88 19.34 -3.27
CA ILE A 73 3.74 18.42 -4.03
C ILE A 73 5.22 18.57 -3.62
N GLU A 74 5.70 19.79 -3.46
CA GLU A 74 7.07 20.03 -3.02
C GLU A 74 7.30 19.57 -1.57
N THR A 75 6.27 19.63 -0.73
CA THR A 75 6.33 19.13 0.64
C THR A 75 6.34 17.60 0.65
N ILE A 76 5.50 16.97 -0.16
CA ILE A 76 5.46 15.51 -0.36
C ILE A 76 6.84 15.02 -0.85
N ARG A 77 7.45 15.69 -1.84
CA ARG A 77 8.79 15.35 -2.33
C ARG A 77 9.83 15.29 -1.21
N LYS A 78 9.82 16.26 -0.30
CA LYS A 78 10.74 16.29 0.84
C LYS A 78 10.45 15.18 1.86
N ILE A 79 9.18 14.82 2.03
CA ILE A 79 8.77 13.68 2.87
C ILE A 79 9.30 12.38 2.27
N GLU A 80 9.10 12.17 0.97
CA GLU A 80 9.60 10.99 0.24
C GLU A 80 11.13 10.86 0.29
N GLU A 81 11.85 11.98 0.15
CA GLU A 81 13.32 12.00 0.32
C GLU A 81 13.75 11.55 1.73
N GLN A 82 13.03 11.99 2.77
CA GLN A 82 13.32 11.58 4.15
C GLN A 82 12.96 10.12 4.40
N ILE A 83 11.86 9.63 3.83
CA ILE A 83 11.48 8.22 3.88
C ILE A 83 12.58 7.37 3.24
N ALA A 84 13.01 7.71 2.04
CA ALA A 84 14.07 7.00 1.32
C ALA A 84 15.41 6.99 2.09
N GLU A 85 15.74 8.08 2.80
CA GLU A 85 16.94 8.17 3.63
C GLU A 85 16.87 7.25 4.85
N ILE A 86 15.71 7.22 5.55
CA ILE A 86 15.49 6.34 6.71
C ILE A 86 15.51 4.87 6.27
N GLU A 87 14.85 4.54 5.17
CA GLU A 87 14.85 3.19 4.61
C GLU A 87 16.25 2.72 4.23
N LYS A 88 17.06 3.61 3.65
CA LYS A 88 18.46 3.34 3.32
C LYS A 88 19.30 3.12 4.57
N GLU A 89 19.17 3.93 5.61
CA GLU A 89 19.89 3.76 6.88
C GLU A 89 19.52 2.45 7.57
N THR A 90 18.25 2.03 7.47
CA THR A 90 17.78 0.76 8.02
C THR A 90 18.42 -0.43 7.29
N THR A 91 18.54 -0.35 5.96
CA THR A 91 19.21 -1.40 5.16
C THR A 91 20.73 -1.44 5.37
N GLU A 92 21.37 -0.31 5.68
CA GLU A 92 22.81 -0.25 5.96
C GLU A 92 23.17 -0.72 7.40
N SER A 93 22.25 -0.58 8.35
CA SER A 93 22.44 -1.00 9.75
C SER A 93 22.36 -2.53 9.93
N ASP A 94 21.66 -3.24 9.06
CA ASP A 94 21.55 -4.70 9.06
C ASP A 94 22.74 -5.40 8.38
N ASN A 95 23.72 -4.65 7.82
CA ASN A 95 24.85 -5.18 7.05
C ASN A 95 26.08 -5.58 7.90
N ASN A 96 25.93 -5.81 9.21
CA ASN A 96 27.05 -6.35 10.00
C ASN A 96 26.80 -7.80 10.46
N GLY A 97 26.79 -8.70 9.51
CA GLY A 97 26.88 -10.14 9.79
C GLY A 97 25.99 -11.02 8.94
N GLN A 98 26.42 -11.31 7.78
CA GLN A 98 26.19 -12.51 6.98
C GLN A 98 25.75 -12.20 5.53
N ASN A 99 26.68 -12.55 4.64
CA ASN A 99 26.52 -12.68 3.20
C ASN A 99 25.19 -13.40 2.86
N THR A 100 24.17 -12.63 2.44
CA THR A 100 23.00 -13.18 1.77
C THR A 100 22.87 -12.56 0.39
N ASN A 101 22.85 -13.43 -0.61
CA ASN A 101 22.52 -13.15 -2.00
C ASN A 101 21.21 -12.36 -2.08
N SER A 102 21.09 -11.54 -3.09
CA SER A 102 20.00 -10.65 -3.49
C SER A 102 18.61 -11.36 -3.68
N GLU A 103 18.11 -12.06 -2.67
CA GLU A 103 16.83 -12.78 -2.70
C GLU A 103 15.85 -12.35 -1.58
N ASP A 104 16.16 -11.32 -0.78
CA ASP A 104 15.39 -11.02 0.43
C ASP A 104 14.81 -9.59 0.41
N ALA A 105 14.11 -9.23 -0.65
CA ALA A 105 13.37 -7.96 -0.74
C ALA A 105 11.88 -8.14 -0.43
N SER A 106 11.53 -9.04 0.51
CA SER A 106 10.15 -9.11 0.97
C SER A 106 9.86 -7.94 1.93
N PRO A 107 8.80 -7.14 1.67
CA PRO A 107 8.39 -6.06 2.57
C PRO A 107 7.93 -6.58 3.92
N PHE A 108 7.58 -7.87 3.99
CA PHE A 108 7.14 -8.55 5.21
C PHE A 108 7.99 -9.81 5.43
N LYS A 109 8.94 -9.73 6.37
CA LYS A 109 9.69 -10.90 6.83
C LYS A 109 8.77 -11.89 7.51
N ASN A 110 9.10 -13.18 7.39
CA ASN A 110 8.31 -14.27 7.99
C ASN A 110 6.83 -14.26 7.54
N PHE A 111 6.57 -13.86 6.29
CA PHE A 111 5.23 -13.95 5.73
C PHE A 111 4.86 -15.42 5.56
N SER A 112 3.80 -15.85 6.22
CA SER A 112 3.31 -17.22 6.16
C SER A 112 1.82 -17.29 6.39
N GLY A 113 1.19 -18.30 5.81
CA GLY A 113 -0.24 -18.52 5.93
C GLY A 113 -0.76 -19.55 4.92
N GLN A 114 -2.03 -19.45 4.65
CA GLN A 114 -2.70 -20.25 3.62
C GLN A 114 -3.75 -19.42 2.90
N ASP A 115 -4.06 -19.76 1.66
CA ASP A 115 -5.24 -19.21 1.01
C ASP A 115 -6.52 -19.87 1.54
N PHE A 116 -7.68 -19.36 1.15
CA PHE A 116 -8.96 -19.90 1.61
C PHE A 116 -9.29 -21.29 1.03
N ASP A 117 -8.51 -21.76 0.06
CA ASP A 117 -8.57 -23.13 -0.48
C ASP A 117 -7.62 -24.10 0.25
N GLY A 118 -6.82 -23.58 1.21
CA GLY A 118 -5.89 -24.35 2.04
C GLY A 118 -4.50 -24.53 1.45
N ASN A 119 -4.15 -23.83 0.37
CA ASN A 119 -2.80 -23.85 -0.18
C ASN A 119 -1.89 -22.97 0.66
N SER A 120 -0.69 -23.46 1.00
CA SER A 120 0.30 -22.70 1.75
C SER A 120 0.79 -21.47 0.94
N VAL A 121 1.01 -20.38 1.65
CA VAL A 121 1.56 -19.12 1.10
C VAL A 121 2.69 -18.68 2.01
N ASP A 122 3.79 -18.24 1.42
CA ASP A 122 4.96 -17.73 2.11
C ASP A 122 5.54 -16.50 1.39
N GLU A 123 6.74 -16.09 1.76
CA GLU A 123 7.45 -14.93 1.21
C GLU A 123 7.67 -14.99 -0.31
N SER A 124 7.64 -16.17 -0.91
CA SER A 124 7.79 -16.36 -2.37
C SER A 124 6.70 -15.62 -3.15
N LEU A 125 5.54 -15.37 -2.52
CA LEU A 125 4.47 -14.56 -3.08
C LEU A 125 4.97 -13.23 -3.63
N PHE A 126 5.93 -12.58 -2.96
CA PHE A 126 6.45 -11.27 -3.35
C PHE A 126 7.52 -11.35 -4.44
N SER A 127 8.35 -12.41 -4.42
CA SER A 127 9.40 -12.60 -5.42
C SER A 127 8.90 -13.20 -6.73
N GLU A 128 7.81 -13.95 -6.69
CA GLU A 128 7.19 -14.56 -7.89
C GLU A 128 6.36 -13.58 -8.70
N ASN A 129 5.95 -12.46 -8.11
CA ASN A 129 5.13 -11.44 -8.76
C ASN A 129 5.94 -10.18 -9.07
N ALA A 130 5.74 -9.61 -10.26
CA ALA A 130 6.29 -8.30 -10.61
C ALA A 130 5.73 -7.18 -9.71
N VAL A 131 4.48 -7.34 -9.25
CA VAL A 131 3.82 -6.49 -8.27
C VAL A 131 2.79 -7.31 -7.50
N THR A 132 2.74 -7.15 -6.18
CA THR A 132 1.71 -7.74 -5.32
C THR A 132 0.91 -6.61 -4.67
N VAL A 133 -0.38 -6.54 -4.95
CA VAL A 133 -1.30 -5.60 -4.31
C VAL A 133 -2.01 -6.31 -3.18
N ILE A 134 -1.88 -5.79 -1.96
CA ILE A 134 -2.53 -6.37 -0.77
C ILE A 134 -3.74 -5.52 -0.39
N ASN A 135 -4.90 -6.15 -0.31
CA ASN A 135 -6.12 -5.55 0.21
C ASN A 135 -6.42 -6.08 1.61
N PHE A 136 -6.25 -5.24 2.63
CA PHE A 136 -6.66 -5.57 3.99
C PHE A 136 -8.15 -5.26 4.18
N TRP A 137 -8.91 -6.18 4.77
CA TRP A 137 -10.33 -6.02 4.99
C TRP A 137 -10.85 -6.87 6.16
N PHE A 138 -12.07 -6.63 6.61
CA PHE A 138 -12.79 -7.49 7.55
C PHE A 138 -14.31 -7.45 7.25
N THR A 139 -15.04 -8.47 7.70
CA THR A 139 -16.45 -8.68 7.33
C THR A 139 -17.37 -7.56 7.79
N GLY A 140 -17.06 -6.90 8.90
CA GLY A 140 -17.78 -5.74 9.43
C GLY A 140 -17.49 -4.40 8.72
N CYS A 141 -16.44 -4.32 7.89
CA CYS A 141 -16.05 -3.11 7.18
C CYS A 141 -16.93 -2.88 5.94
N LYS A 142 -18.03 -2.18 6.08
CA LYS A 142 -18.97 -1.92 4.98
C LYS A 142 -18.34 -1.32 3.73
N PRO A 143 -17.47 -0.27 3.81
CA PRO A 143 -16.79 0.26 2.64
C PRO A 143 -15.85 -0.77 2.00
N CYS A 144 -15.09 -1.53 2.80
CA CYS A 144 -14.21 -2.57 2.28
C CYS A 144 -14.99 -3.64 1.50
N VAL A 145 -16.11 -4.12 2.07
CA VAL A 145 -16.99 -5.12 1.43
C VAL A 145 -17.57 -4.59 0.12
N ALA A 146 -17.94 -3.31 0.05
CA ALA A 146 -18.49 -2.69 -1.16
C ALA A 146 -17.45 -2.60 -2.32
N GLU A 147 -16.17 -2.72 -2.04
CA GLU A 147 -15.08 -2.63 -3.03
C GLU A 147 -14.59 -3.99 -3.52
N LEU A 148 -14.90 -5.08 -2.81
CA LEU A 148 -14.35 -6.41 -3.09
C LEU A 148 -14.54 -6.85 -4.56
N SER A 149 -15.71 -6.63 -5.15
CA SER A 149 -15.95 -7.00 -6.56
C SER A 149 -15.15 -6.16 -7.56
N LYS A 150 -14.85 -4.91 -7.23
CA LYS A 150 -14.08 -3.99 -8.11
C LYS A 150 -12.61 -4.41 -8.21
N LEU A 151 -12.10 -5.07 -7.17
CA LEU A 151 -10.73 -5.58 -7.16
C LEU A 151 -10.51 -6.74 -8.14
N ASN A 152 -11.55 -7.35 -8.68
CA ASN A 152 -11.41 -8.33 -9.76
C ASN A 152 -10.82 -7.68 -11.02
N GLU A 153 -11.31 -6.50 -11.41
CA GLU A 153 -10.80 -5.77 -12.59
C GLU A 153 -9.35 -5.36 -12.38
N LEU A 154 -9.02 -4.91 -11.16
CA LEU A 154 -7.64 -4.59 -10.80
C LEU A 154 -6.76 -5.84 -10.85
N ASN A 155 -7.22 -6.97 -10.31
CA ASN A 155 -6.49 -8.23 -10.36
C ASN A 155 -6.22 -8.70 -11.80
N ASP A 156 -7.22 -8.59 -12.68
CA ASP A 156 -7.05 -8.93 -14.10
C ASP A 156 -5.99 -8.04 -14.77
N ALA A 157 -5.99 -6.73 -14.49
CA ALA A 157 -5.01 -5.80 -15.02
C ALA A 157 -3.60 -6.06 -14.47
N VAL A 158 -3.47 -6.30 -13.18
CA VAL A 158 -2.20 -6.59 -12.51
C VAL A 158 -1.62 -7.94 -12.96
N ARG A 159 -2.48 -8.95 -13.14
CA ARG A 159 -2.06 -10.26 -13.68
C ARG A 159 -1.52 -10.18 -15.10
N ALA A 160 -2.08 -9.32 -15.94
CA ALA A 160 -1.56 -9.07 -17.27
C ALA A 160 -0.12 -8.50 -17.27
N MET A 161 0.31 -7.90 -16.17
CA MET A 161 1.65 -7.37 -15.93
C MET A 161 2.56 -8.33 -15.12
N GLY A 162 2.10 -9.54 -14.86
CA GLY A 162 2.86 -10.54 -14.10
C GLY A 162 2.76 -10.38 -12.58
N GLY A 163 1.74 -9.68 -12.09
CA GLY A 163 1.49 -9.49 -10.67
C GLY A 163 0.20 -10.16 -10.18
N GLU A 164 -0.19 -9.88 -8.94
CA GLU A 164 -1.40 -10.41 -8.33
C GLU A 164 -2.00 -9.43 -7.31
N VAL A 165 -3.33 -9.40 -7.20
CA VAL A 165 -4.05 -8.82 -6.06
C VAL A 165 -4.39 -9.94 -5.08
N VAL A 166 -4.05 -9.75 -3.80
CA VAL A 166 -4.43 -10.69 -2.73
C VAL A 166 -5.20 -9.94 -1.64
N GLY A 167 -6.25 -10.57 -1.10
CA GLY A 167 -6.95 -10.08 0.07
C GLY A 167 -6.38 -10.70 1.33
N ILE A 168 -6.29 -9.92 2.41
CA ILE A 168 -6.00 -10.41 3.75
C ILE A 168 -7.15 -9.98 4.65
N ASN A 169 -7.94 -10.96 5.11
CA ASN A 169 -9.00 -10.68 6.07
C ASN A 169 -8.46 -10.79 7.49
N THR A 170 -8.55 -9.71 8.27
CA THR A 170 -7.94 -9.62 9.59
C THR A 170 -8.66 -10.45 10.67
N GLU A 171 -9.84 -10.99 10.39
CA GLU A 171 -10.57 -11.88 11.28
C GLU A 171 -10.18 -13.37 11.07
N THR A 172 -9.49 -13.69 9.96
CA THR A 172 -9.16 -15.07 9.57
C THR A 172 -7.76 -15.52 9.98
N PHE A 173 -7.04 -14.72 10.74
CA PHE A 173 -5.68 -15.04 11.17
C PHE A 173 -5.57 -16.43 11.82
N ASP A 174 -4.38 -17.02 11.70
CA ASP A 174 -4.02 -18.32 12.29
C ASP A 174 -4.92 -19.48 11.83
N GLY A 175 -5.51 -19.37 10.64
CA GLY A 175 -6.37 -20.40 10.07
C GLY A 175 -7.72 -20.56 10.77
N ASN A 176 -8.28 -19.47 11.32
CA ASN A 176 -9.60 -19.49 11.96
C ASN A 176 -10.70 -19.95 10.96
N GLU A 177 -11.02 -21.23 10.97
CA GLU A 177 -11.94 -21.85 10.01
C GLU A 177 -13.35 -21.21 10.01
N SER A 178 -13.84 -20.76 11.16
CA SER A 178 -15.17 -20.12 11.24
C SER A 178 -15.16 -18.78 10.54
N ALA A 179 -14.14 -17.97 10.80
CA ALA A 179 -13.97 -16.66 10.15
C ALA A 179 -13.67 -16.80 8.65
N ILE A 180 -12.88 -17.82 8.25
CA ILE A 180 -12.64 -18.11 6.82
C ILE A 180 -13.95 -18.43 6.10
N LYS A 181 -14.83 -19.25 6.68
CA LYS A 181 -16.14 -19.57 6.09
C LYS A 181 -17.04 -18.35 5.96
N GLU A 182 -17.05 -17.50 6.97
CA GLU A 182 -17.82 -16.24 6.95
C GLU A 182 -17.27 -15.28 5.88
N ALA A 183 -15.97 -15.05 5.86
CA ALA A 183 -15.30 -14.24 4.87
C ALA A 183 -15.50 -14.75 3.44
N ALA A 184 -15.39 -16.06 3.21
CA ALA A 184 -15.66 -16.70 1.91
C ALA A 184 -17.10 -16.46 1.45
N SER A 185 -18.09 -16.55 2.35
CA SER A 185 -19.49 -16.26 2.03
C SER A 185 -19.69 -14.79 1.63
N VAL A 186 -18.99 -13.84 2.28
CA VAL A 186 -19.01 -12.43 1.89
C VAL A 186 -18.39 -12.24 0.52
N LEU A 187 -17.21 -12.83 0.25
CA LEU A 187 -16.56 -12.77 -1.07
C LEU A 187 -17.47 -13.30 -2.18
N GLU A 188 -18.11 -14.45 -1.96
CA GLU A 188 -19.05 -15.05 -2.90
C GLU A 188 -20.25 -14.13 -3.16
N SER A 189 -20.85 -13.57 -2.10
CA SER A 189 -21.99 -12.66 -2.20
C SER A 189 -21.67 -11.37 -2.95
N GLN A 190 -20.43 -10.89 -2.86
CA GLN A 190 -19.95 -9.72 -3.58
C GLN A 190 -19.38 -10.05 -4.97
N GLY A 191 -19.27 -11.33 -5.32
CA GLY A 191 -18.69 -11.77 -6.58
C GLY A 191 -17.18 -11.54 -6.69
N ALA A 192 -16.48 -11.43 -5.56
CA ALA A 192 -15.03 -11.32 -5.51
C ALA A 192 -14.38 -12.66 -5.84
N LYS A 193 -13.36 -12.66 -6.73
CA LYS A 193 -12.74 -13.87 -7.28
C LYS A 193 -11.23 -13.93 -7.09
N TYR A 194 -10.60 -12.83 -6.66
CA TYR A 194 -9.18 -12.81 -6.38
C TYR A 194 -8.85 -13.56 -5.09
N ARG A 195 -7.63 -14.06 -5.00
CA ARG A 195 -7.18 -14.91 -3.89
C ARG A 195 -7.21 -14.17 -2.57
N ASN A 196 -7.73 -14.81 -1.53
CA ASN A 196 -7.74 -14.29 -0.17
C ASN A 196 -6.96 -15.20 0.76
N LEU A 197 -6.24 -14.60 1.70
CA LEU A 197 -5.27 -15.25 2.57
C LEU A 197 -5.68 -15.14 4.03
N SER A 198 -5.44 -16.22 4.76
CA SER A 198 -5.36 -16.27 6.22
C SER A 198 -3.89 -16.39 6.59
N ILE A 199 -3.34 -15.33 7.18
CA ILE A 199 -1.92 -15.26 7.53
C ILE A 199 -1.69 -15.48 9.02
N ASP A 200 -0.45 -15.77 9.39
CA ASP A 200 -0.02 -15.88 10.78
C ASP A 200 -0.08 -14.49 11.46
N SER A 201 -0.82 -14.38 12.55
CA SER A 201 -0.96 -13.13 13.31
C SER A 201 0.35 -12.64 13.92
N SER A 202 1.30 -13.53 14.15
CA SER A 202 2.63 -13.21 14.66
C SER A 202 3.63 -12.74 13.60
N SER A 203 3.31 -12.91 12.32
CA SER A 203 4.10 -12.41 11.20
C SER A 203 4.13 -10.89 11.16
N ASP A 204 5.09 -10.32 10.45
CA ASP A 204 5.16 -8.85 10.31
C ASP A 204 3.95 -8.29 9.58
N ALA A 205 3.43 -9.01 8.56
CA ALA A 205 2.20 -8.64 7.88
C ALA A 205 0.97 -8.74 8.80
N GLY A 206 0.88 -9.76 9.67
CA GLY A 206 -0.21 -9.91 10.65
C GLY A 206 -0.23 -8.77 11.67
N LYS A 207 0.94 -8.41 12.19
CA LYS A 207 1.10 -7.26 13.10
C LYS A 207 0.73 -5.95 12.42
N TYR A 208 1.22 -5.74 11.20
CA TYR A 208 0.89 -4.55 10.42
C TYR A 208 -0.62 -4.45 10.17
N ALA A 209 -1.26 -5.51 9.68
CA ALA A 209 -2.70 -5.55 9.45
C ALA A 209 -3.51 -5.28 10.71
N SER A 210 -3.10 -5.84 11.84
CA SER A 210 -3.76 -5.60 13.14
C SER A 210 -3.68 -4.14 13.57
N ASN A 211 -2.58 -3.44 13.25
CA ASN A 211 -2.39 -2.04 13.62
C ASN A 211 -3.20 -1.08 12.74
N ILE A 212 -3.32 -1.35 11.43
CA ILE A 212 -4.02 -0.44 10.51
C ILE A 212 -5.53 -0.62 10.52
N MET A 213 -6.04 -1.75 11.01
CA MET A 213 -7.46 -2.10 11.02
C MET A 213 -8.09 -2.03 12.44
N ALA A 214 -7.32 -1.57 13.46
CA ALA A 214 -7.76 -1.47 14.85
C ALA A 214 -8.71 -0.28 15.14
#